data_6e414700d1c11e5574d98fc831fab585
#
_entry.id   6e414700d1c11e5574d98fc831fab585
#
_cell.length_a   1.000
_cell.length_b   1.000
_cell.length_c   1.000
_cell.angle_alpha   90.00
_cell.angle_beta   90.00
_cell.angle_gamma   90.00
#
_symmetry.space_group_name_H-M   'P 1'
#
loop_
_entity.id
_entity.type
_entity.pdbx_description
1 polymer ?
#
loop_
_entity_poly.entity_id
_entity_poly.type
_entity_poly.pdbx_seq_one_letter_code
_entity_poly.pdbx_strand_id
1 'polypeptide(L)'
;MGLSTKQITLRNLLQEHAPLLVAYSGGVDSTYLLAEAADVLGSRVLGVIADSPSLPRQALAAALENAQHFGAQVRILATQELEDPRYSSNPVNRCYFCKAELFGRMRDLAREGGFHSLAYGENADDAYQWRPGSQAALEFSVVAPLRESGLTKAEIRLLSKERGLPTADQPAQPCLSSRIPHGTPVTREALTLVENAERVVRGHGFRVFRVRYLPISGEHPRANLQVGSDEMAALRLRASYLIPELRALGFSEVLIDPEGYKAPPHAKVRGKHDGMGIGGARSPRGHVRRQNCSSS
;
A
#
# COMPACT_ATOMS: atom_id res chain seq x y z
N MET A 1 -20.02 11.03 12.79
CA MET A 1 -19.02 11.80 13.58
C MET A 1 -18.53 12.94 12.69
N GLY A 2 -18.49 14.18 13.19
CA GLY A 2 -17.99 15.34 12.42
C GLY A 2 -16.47 15.30 12.26
N LEU A 3 -15.92 16.02 11.25
CA LEU A 3 -14.50 16.02 10.93
C LEU A 3 -13.62 16.43 12.11
N SER A 4 -13.98 17.51 12.82
CA SER A 4 -13.25 17.97 14.01
C SER A 4 -13.23 16.92 15.14
N THR A 5 -14.32 16.16 15.33
CA THR A 5 -14.35 15.07 16.31
C THR A 5 -13.40 13.93 15.91
N LYS A 6 -13.32 13.60 14.63
CA LYS A 6 -12.38 12.58 14.12
C LYS A 6 -10.92 13.00 14.32
N GLN A 7 -10.61 14.29 14.11
CA GLN A 7 -9.26 14.82 14.38
C GLN A 7 -8.90 14.75 15.86
N ILE A 8 -9.84 15.12 16.76
CA ILE A 8 -9.64 14.99 18.20
C ILE A 8 -9.40 13.53 18.58
N THR A 9 -10.21 12.60 18.04
CA THR A 9 -10.03 11.17 18.28
C THR A 9 -8.66 10.70 17.80
N LEU A 10 -8.23 11.10 16.60
CA LEU A 10 -6.89 10.78 16.09
C LEU A 10 -5.81 11.26 17.06
N ARG A 11 -5.86 12.51 17.52
CA ARG A 11 -4.86 13.07 18.43
C ARG A 11 -4.81 12.34 19.77
N ASN A 12 -5.95 11.95 20.31
CA ASN A 12 -6.03 11.15 21.54
C ASN A 12 -5.40 9.76 21.34
N LEU A 13 -5.71 9.07 20.23
CA LEU A 13 -5.08 7.79 19.90
C LEU A 13 -3.55 7.90 19.77
N LEU A 14 -3.07 8.98 19.14
CA LEU A 14 -1.63 9.21 19.04
C LEU A 14 -0.98 9.38 20.42
N GLN A 15 -1.62 10.11 21.35
CA GLN A 15 -1.12 10.27 22.71
C GLN A 15 -1.13 8.97 23.50
N GLU A 16 -2.18 8.15 23.36
CA GLU A 16 -2.31 6.85 24.01
C GLU A 16 -1.21 5.88 23.60
N HIS A 17 -0.81 5.90 22.33
CA HIS A 17 0.19 4.99 21.77
C HIS A 17 1.64 5.50 21.83
N ALA A 18 1.87 6.68 22.43
CA ALA A 18 3.23 7.26 22.50
C ALA A 18 4.12 6.56 23.55
N PRO A 19 5.45 6.47 23.33
CA PRO A 19 6.21 6.85 22.13
C PRO A 19 5.98 5.94 20.92
N LEU A 20 5.90 6.50 19.70
CA LEU A 20 5.31 5.85 18.54
C LEU A 20 6.31 5.80 17.35
N LEU A 21 6.43 4.64 16.69
CA LEU A 21 7.02 4.52 15.36
C LEU A 21 5.91 4.53 14.30
N VAL A 22 6.04 5.36 13.28
CA VAL A 22 5.08 5.46 12.17
C VAL A 22 5.70 4.91 10.89
N ALA A 23 5.13 3.85 10.30
CA ALA A 23 5.50 3.39 8.97
C ALA A 23 5.14 4.46 7.94
N TYR A 24 6.14 5.15 7.43
CA TYR A 24 6.02 6.31 6.57
C TYR A 24 6.42 5.96 5.14
N SER A 25 5.48 5.99 4.21
CA SER A 25 5.71 5.68 2.79
C SER A 25 5.82 6.91 1.89
N GLY A 26 5.63 8.12 2.43
CA GLY A 26 5.54 9.35 1.65
C GLY A 26 4.22 9.54 0.89
N GLY A 27 3.28 8.60 0.99
CA GLY A 27 1.92 8.76 0.45
C GLY A 27 1.03 9.62 1.35
N VAL A 28 -0.07 10.16 0.83
CA VAL A 28 -0.93 11.13 1.53
C VAL A 28 -1.35 10.68 2.93
N ASP A 29 -1.76 9.42 3.12
CA ASP A 29 -2.22 8.93 4.43
C ASP A 29 -1.10 8.89 5.45
N SER A 30 0.03 8.27 5.10
CA SER A 30 1.18 8.16 5.99
C SER A 30 1.83 9.52 6.27
N THR A 31 1.78 10.46 5.31
CA THR A 31 2.27 11.82 5.50
C THR A 31 1.38 12.59 6.48
N TYR A 32 0.06 12.52 6.30
CA TYR A 32 -0.87 13.15 7.22
C TYR A 32 -0.74 12.57 8.64
N LEU A 33 -0.68 11.23 8.76
CA LEU A 33 -0.50 10.57 10.06
C LEU A 33 0.78 11.02 10.76
N LEU A 34 1.91 11.04 10.04
CA LEU A 34 3.20 11.42 10.62
C LEU A 34 3.24 12.91 10.99
N ALA A 35 2.65 13.78 10.17
CA ALA A 35 2.56 15.21 10.45
C ALA A 35 1.70 15.50 11.69
N GLU A 36 0.53 14.84 11.84
CA GLU A 36 -0.29 14.96 13.05
C GLU A 36 0.43 14.41 14.29
N ALA A 37 1.12 13.27 14.13
CA ALA A 37 1.87 12.67 15.22
C ALA A 37 3.05 13.55 15.66
N ALA A 38 3.76 14.20 14.73
CA ALA A 38 4.84 15.12 15.04
C ALA A 38 4.35 16.33 15.83
N ASP A 39 3.21 16.91 15.46
CA ASP A 39 2.61 18.05 16.20
C ASP A 39 2.17 17.65 17.62
N VAL A 40 1.59 16.47 17.79
CA VAL A 40 1.02 16.03 19.08
C VAL A 40 2.09 15.49 20.01
N LEU A 41 3.10 14.80 19.48
CA LEU A 41 4.04 14.01 20.25
C LEU A 41 5.45 14.60 20.31
N GLY A 42 5.80 15.50 19.39
CA GLY A 42 7.13 16.08 19.30
C GLY A 42 8.22 15.01 19.12
N SER A 43 9.18 14.95 20.03
CA SER A 43 10.27 13.98 20.02
C SER A 43 9.85 12.53 20.34
N ARG A 44 8.60 12.30 20.74
CA ARG A 44 8.08 10.96 21.05
C ARG A 44 7.50 10.22 19.84
N VAL A 45 7.76 10.73 18.63
CA VAL A 45 7.44 10.03 17.39
C VAL A 45 8.63 9.99 16.45
N LEU A 46 8.77 8.89 15.73
CA LEU A 46 9.76 8.71 14.67
C LEU A 46 9.10 8.04 13.46
N GLY A 47 9.20 8.70 12.30
CA GLY A 47 8.83 8.11 11.02
C GLY A 47 9.86 7.06 10.60
N VAL A 48 9.41 5.95 10.02
CA VAL A 48 10.29 4.90 9.49
C VAL A 48 9.95 4.67 8.03
N ILE A 49 10.93 4.88 7.14
CA ILE A 49 10.81 4.58 5.71
C ILE A 49 11.54 3.27 5.43
N ALA A 50 10.83 2.30 4.84
CA ALA A 50 11.46 1.11 4.28
C ALA A 50 12.25 1.49 3.02
N ASP A 51 13.56 1.33 3.05
CA ASP A 51 14.41 1.43 1.87
C ASP A 51 14.58 0.04 1.26
N SER A 52 13.85 -0.20 0.20
CA SER A 52 13.86 -1.45 -0.56
C SER A 52 14.08 -1.19 -2.05
N PRO A 53 14.53 -2.19 -2.81
CA PRO A 53 14.62 -2.09 -4.27
C PRO A 53 13.28 -1.83 -4.97
N SER A 54 12.16 -2.11 -4.28
CA SER A 54 10.82 -1.86 -4.81
C SER A 54 10.32 -0.42 -4.59
N LEU A 55 11.00 0.37 -3.74
CA LEU A 55 10.71 1.78 -3.54
C LEU A 55 11.44 2.63 -4.58
N PRO A 56 10.74 3.41 -5.44
CA PRO A 56 11.40 4.32 -6.37
C PRO A 56 12.31 5.31 -5.64
N ARG A 57 13.54 5.50 -6.11
CA ARG A 57 14.51 6.41 -5.46
C ARG A 57 13.99 7.84 -5.35
N GLN A 58 13.26 8.29 -6.37
CA GLN A 58 12.62 9.60 -6.32
C GLN A 58 11.51 9.69 -5.26
N ALA A 59 10.77 8.60 -5.02
CA ALA A 59 9.76 8.57 -3.97
C ALA A 59 10.40 8.64 -2.58
N LEU A 60 11.53 7.96 -2.37
CA LEU A 60 12.31 8.08 -1.14
C LEU A 60 12.78 9.52 -0.91
N ALA A 61 13.40 10.15 -1.92
CA ALA A 61 13.87 11.52 -1.83
C ALA A 61 12.72 12.50 -1.50
N ALA A 62 11.61 12.40 -2.22
CA ALA A 62 10.42 13.24 -1.97
C ALA A 62 9.82 13.00 -0.57
N ALA A 63 9.81 11.76 -0.07
CA ALA A 63 9.33 11.47 1.27
C ALA A 63 10.20 12.13 2.35
N LEU A 64 11.52 12.10 2.19
CA LEU A 64 12.45 12.75 3.12
C LEU A 64 12.30 14.29 3.11
N GLU A 65 12.20 14.88 1.92
CA GLU A 65 11.95 16.31 1.74
C GLU A 65 10.62 16.74 2.39
N ASN A 66 9.55 15.97 2.14
CA ASN A 66 8.26 16.23 2.77
C ASN A 66 8.34 16.16 4.30
N ALA A 67 8.99 15.13 4.86
CA ALA A 67 9.14 14.99 6.31
C ALA A 67 9.91 16.19 6.92
N GLN A 68 10.95 16.65 6.26
CA GLN A 68 11.68 17.85 6.65
C GLN A 68 10.79 19.09 6.62
N HIS A 69 9.94 19.24 5.59
CA HIS A 69 9.04 20.38 5.44
C HIS A 69 8.08 20.54 6.63
N PHE A 70 7.54 19.45 7.19
CA PHE A 70 6.67 19.52 8.37
C PHE A 70 7.37 19.14 9.69
N GLY A 71 8.70 19.13 9.71
CA GLY A 71 9.51 19.02 10.92
C GLY A 71 9.51 17.64 11.59
N ALA A 72 9.12 16.57 10.91
CA ALA A 72 9.15 15.23 11.49
C ALA A 72 10.51 14.57 11.33
N GLN A 73 10.94 13.89 12.39
CA GLN A 73 12.11 13.02 12.34
C GLN A 73 11.79 11.72 11.60
N VAL A 74 12.71 11.30 10.72
CA VAL A 74 12.55 10.07 9.94
C VAL A 74 13.84 9.26 9.94
N ARG A 75 13.73 7.94 10.10
CA ARG A 75 14.80 6.96 9.93
C ARG A 75 14.55 6.12 8.69
N ILE A 76 15.59 5.97 7.88
CA ILE A 76 15.60 5.02 6.76
C ILE A 76 15.99 3.65 7.32
N LEU A 77 15.21 2.64 6.97
CA LEU A 77 15.39 1.26 7.41
C LEU A 77 15.52 0.37 6.17
N ALA A 78 16.73 -0.16 5.93
CA ALA A 78 16.94 -1.10 4.84
C ALA A 78 16.11 -2.37 5.06
N THR A 79 15.36 -2.81 4.05
CA THR A 79 14.56 -4.05 4.08
C THR A 79 15.05 -5.05 3.04
N GLN A 80 14.87 -6.33 3.30
CA GLN A 80 15.43 -7.45 2.52
C GLN A 80 14.33 -8.37 1.97
N GLU A 81 13.13 -7.84 1.75
CA GLU A 81 12.01 -8.65 1.25
C GLU A 81 12.29 -9.36 -0.08
N LEU A 82 13.19 -8.84 -0.92
CA LEU A 82 13.61 -9.53 -2.16
C LEU A 82 14.36 -10.85 -1.93
N GLU A 83 14.98 -11.00 -0.77
CA GLU A 83 15.68 -12.22 -0.37
C GLU A 83 14.71 -13.30 0.11
N ASP A 84 13.48 -12.94 0.43
CA ASP A 84 12.40 -13.88 0.80
C ASP A 84 11.77 -14.47 -0.47
N PRO A 85 11.89 -15.80 -0.73
CA PRO A 85 11.26 -16.45 -1.87
C PRO A 85 9.74 -16.29 -1.92
N ARG A 86 9.09 -16.13 -0.74
CA ARG A 86 7.65 -15.90 -0.63
C ARG A 86 7.25 -14.54 -1.19
N TYR A 87 8.12 -13.54 -1.10
CA TYR A 87 7.92 -12.24 -1.72
C TYR A 87 8.36 -12.24 -3.18
N SER A 88 9.59 -12.72 -3.46
CA SER A 88 10.20 -12.62 -4.79
C SER A 88 9.52 -13.48 -5.85
N SER A 89 8.80 -14.56 -5.47
CA SER A 89 7.92 -15.31 -6.37
C SER A 89 6.68 -14.51 -6.84
N ASN A 90 6.44 -13.34 -6.26
CA ASN A 90 5.39 -12.41 -6.66
C ASN A 90 3.96 -12.95 -6.59
N PRO A 91 3.54 -13.54 -5.47
CA PRO A 91 2.17 -14.01 -5.30
C PRO A 91 1.19 -12.82 -5.15
N VAL A 92 -0.10 -13.10 -5.26
CA VAL A 92 -1.16 -12.10 -5.11
C VAL A 92 -1.16 -11.43 -3.72
N ASN A 93 -0.67 -12.12 -2.70
CA ASN A 93 -0.52 -11.61 -1.33
C ASN A 93 0.89 -11.08 -1.03
N ARG A 94 1.72 -10.78 -2.04
CA ARG A 94 3.09 -10.26 -1.89
C ARG A 94 3.20 -9.12 -0.87
N CYS A 95 2.19 -8.23 -0.80
CA CYS A 95 2.19 -7.10 0.13
C CYS A 95 2.18 -7.51 1.61
N TYR A 96 1.72 -8.72 1.93
CA TYR A 96 1.83 -9.27 3.28
C TYR A 96 3.30 -9.46 3.67
N PHE A 97 4.10 -10.12 2.84
CA PHE A 97 5.51 -10.41 3.14
C PHE A 97 6.34 -9.12 3.23
N CYS A 98 6.11 -8.16 2.33
CA CYS A 98 6.75 -6.84 2.39
C CYS A 98 6.46 -6.11 3.70
N LYS A 99 5.19 -6.10 4.15
CA LYS A 99 4.83 -5.45 5.41
C LYS A 99 5.29 -6.23 6.63
N ALA A 100 5.26 -7.56 6.60
CA ALA A 100 5.77 -8.40 7.69
C ALA A 100 7.27 -8.15 7.92
N GLU A 101 8.06 -8.04 6.85
CA GLU A 101 9.48 -7.68 6.93
C GLU A 101 9.67 -6.29 7.58
N LEU A 102 8.96 -5.28 7.08
CA LEU A 102 9.02 -3.92 7.62
C LEU A 102 8.63 -3.88 9.10
N PHE A 103 7.50 -4.46 9.47
CA PHE A 103 7.01 -4.43 10.84
C PHE A 103 7.89 -5.24 11.80
N GLY A 104 8.49 -6.34 11.33
CA GLY A 104 9.50 -7.08 12.08
C GLY A 104 10.67 -6.20 12.45
N ARG A 105 11.27 -5.51 11.47
CA ARG A 105 12.39 -4.59 11.69
C ARG A 105 12.00 -3.35 12.52
N MET A 106 10.80 -2.82 12.31
CA MET A 106 10.30 -1.72 13.15
C MET A 106 10.12 -2.15 14.60
N ARG A 107 9.68 -3.38 14.87
CA ARG A 107 9.57 -3.92 16.23
C ARG A 107 10.92 -4.03 16.92
N ASP A 108 11.96 -4.45 16.20
CA ASP A 108 13.30 -4.51 16.75
C ASP A 108 13.81 -3.09 17.05
N LEU A 109 13.64 -2.15 16.11
CA LEU A 109 13.94 -0.74 16.31
C LEU A 109 13.18 -0.13 17.51
N ALA A 110 11.91 -0.52 17.70
CA ALA A 110 11.11 -0.05 18.83
C ALA A 110 11.68 -0.49 20.16
N ARG A 111 12.12 -1.76 20.26
CA ARG A 111 12.76 -2.29 21.47
C ARG A 111 14.06 -1.57 21.82
N GLU A 112 14.88 -1.31 20.80
CA GLU A 112 16.17 -0.61 20.98
C GLU A 112 15.97 0.87 21.33
N GLY A 113 14.98 1.53 20.74
CA GLY A 113 14.74 2.97 20.88
C GLY A 113 13.73 3.36 21.97
N GLY A 114 13.17 2.40 22.71
CA GLY A 114 12.19 2.68 23.76
C GLY A 114 10.84 3.16 23.24
N PHE A 115 10.46 2.78 22.00
CA PHE A 115 9.13 3.05 21.46
C PHE A 115 8.15 1.95 21.88
N HIS A 116 6.92 2.34 22.20
CA HIS A 116 5.92 1.42 22.75
C HIS A 116 5.02 0.83 21.68
N SER A 117 4.74 1.58 20.61
CA SER A 117 3.77 1.19 19.58
C SER A 117 4.29 1.43 18.18
N LEU A 118 3.75 0.65 17.24
CA LEU A 118 3.93 0.83 15.80
C LEU A 118 2.61 1.28 15.17
N ALA A 119 2.65 2.24 14.26
CA ALA A 119 1.47 2.71 13.53
C ALA A 119 1.71 2.73 12.02
N TYR A 120 0.62 2.66 11.24
CA TYR A 120 0.67 2.82 9.79
C TYR A 120 -0.55 3.57 9.26
N GLY A 121 -0.42 4.11 8.05
CA GLY A 121 -1.41 4.98 7.42
C GLY A 121 -2.54 4.23 6.71
N GLU A 122 -3.26 3.35 7.39
CA GLU A 122 -4.51 2.78 6.89
C GLU A 122 -5.67 3.70 7.25
N ASN A 123 -6.53 4.02 6.28
CA ASN A 123 -7.69 4.89 6.46
C ASN A 123 -9.01 4.09 6.55
N ALA A 124 -10.13 4.76 6.83
CA ALA A 124 -11.42 4.10 7.02
C ALA A 124 -11.95 3.39 5.76
N ASP A 125 -11.64 3.90 4.56
CA ASP A 125 -12.09 3.28 3.31
C ASP A 125 -11.36 1.95 3.02
N ASP A 126 -10.17 1.77 3.59
CA ASP A 126 -9.35 0.58 3.42
C ASP A 126 -9.92 -0.64 4.16
N ALA A 127 -10.72 -0.42 5.21
CA ALA A 127 -11.34 -1.49 6.01
C ALA A 127 -12.27 -2.39 5.19
N TYR A 128 -12.81 -1.90 4.09
CA TYR A 128 -13.73 -2.62 3.21
C TYR A 128 -13.04 -3.30 2.02
N GLN A 129 -11.71 -3.30 1.99
CA GLN A 129 -10.92 -3.85 0.89
C GLN A 129 -10.09 -5.04 1.38
N TRP A 130 -9.96 -6.06 0.51
CA TRP A 130 -9.01 -7.11 0.78
C TRP A 130 -7.57 -6.56 0.60
N ARG A 131 -6.85 -6.46 1.71
CA ARG A 131 -5.47 -5.95 1.75
C ARG A 131 -4.58 -6.93 2.51
N PRO A 132 -3.78 -7.74 1.82
CA PRO A 132 -2.87 -8.67 2.49
C PRO A 132 -1.96 -8.00 3.54
N GLY A 133 -1.60 -6.76 3.32
CA GLY A 133 -0.77 -6.01 4.26
C GLY A 133 -1.45 -5.67 5.59
N SER A 134 -2.78 -5.61 5.65
CA SER A 134 -3.51 -5.38 6.90
C SER A 134 -3.44 -6.61 7.81
N GLN A 135 -3.34 -7.82 7.24
CA GLN A 135 -3.10 -9.04 8.02
C GLN A 135 -1.74 -8.98 8.74
N ALA A 136 -0.68 -8.57 8.04
CA ALA A 136 0.63 -8.37 8.69
C ALA A 136 0.54 -7.34 9.83
N ALA A 137 -0.21 -6.24 9.64
CA ALA A 137 -0.39 -5.24 10.70
C ALA A 137 -1.05 -5.82 11.95
N LEU A 138 -2.06 -6.69 11.79
CA LEU A 138 -2.70 -7.38 12.92
C LEU A 138 -1.73 -8.31 13.65
N GLU A 139 -0.98 -9.13 12.93
CA GLU A 139 -0.01 -10.08 13.50
C GLU A 139 1.12 -9.39 14.29
N PHE A 140 1.53 -8.21 13.84
CA PHE A 140 2.56 -7.41 14.52
C PHE A 140 1.98 -6.38 15.51
N SER A 141 0.67 -6.39 15.76
CA SER A 141 -0.03 -5.44 16.64
C SER A 141 0.23 -3.97 16.26
N VAL A 142 0.28 -3.69 14.95
CA VAL A 142 0.48 -2.34 14.41
C VAL A 142 -0.86 -1.61 14.38
N VAL A 143 -0.96 -0.48 15.06
CA VAL A 143 -2.20 0.30 15.15
C VAL A 143 -2.46 1.13 13.88
N ALA A 144 -3.73 1.42 13.61
CA ALA A 144 -4.17 2.19 12.45
C ALA A 144 -4.98 3.44 12.87
N PRO A 145 -4.35 4.47 13.45
CA PRO A 145 -5.06 5.58 14.08
C PRO A 145 -5.98 6.36 13.13
N LEU A 146 -5.66 6.44 11.84
CA LEU A 146 -6.54 7.07 10.84
C LEU A 146 -7.83 6.27 10.64
N ARG A 147 -7.73 4.93 10.55
CA ARG A 147 -8.88 4.05 10.44
C ARG A 147 -9.72 4.07 11.72
N GLU A 148 -9.07 3.98 12.86
CA GLU A 148 -9.72 3.94 14.19
C GLU A 148 -10.44 5.25 14.51
N SER A 149 -9.91 6.39 14.06
CA SER A 149 -10.61 7.68 14.14
C SER A 149 -11.72 7.86 13.10
N GLY A 150 -11.88 6.91 12.17
CA GLY A 150 -12.89 6.96 11.12
C GLY A 150 -12.59 7.93 9.99
N LEU A 151 -11.34 8.36 9.81
CA LEU A 151 -10.94 9.27 8.73
C LEU A 151 -10.92 8.55 7.38
N THR A 152 -11.70 9.07 6.44
CA THR A 152 -11.75 8.61 5.04
C THR A 152 -10.60 9.22 4.22
N LYS A 153 -10.33 8.63 3.06
CA LYS A 153 -9.34 9.17 2.12
C LYS A 153 -9.62 10.60 1.68
N ALA A 154 -10.90 10.91 1.45
CA ALA A 154 -11.33 12.25 1.06
C ALA A 154 -11.08 13.28 2.18
N GLU A 155 -11.42 12.93 3.42
CA GLU A 155 -11.18 13.77 4.59
C GLU A 155 -9.68 13.97 4.85
N ILE A 156 -8.87 12.92 4.72
CA ILE A 156 -7.41 13.02 4.86
C ILE A 156 -6.81 13.97 3.82
N ARG A 157 -7.27 13.93 2.56
CA ARG A 157 -6.84 14.87 1.53
C ARG A 157 -7.23 16.31 1.85
N LEU A 158 -8.46 16.54 2.32
CA LEU A 158 -8.92 17.85 2.75
C LEU A 158 -8.03 18.41 3.87
N LEU A 159 -7.82 17.63 4.93
CA LEU A 159 -6.99 18.01 6.06
C LEU A 159 -5.51 18.20 5.68
N SER A 160 -5.00 17.37 4.78
CA SER A 160 -3.65 17.54 4.22
C SER A 160 -3.51 18.86 3.47
N LYS A 161 -4.55 19.26 2.72
CA LYS A 161 -4.57 20.53 1.98
C LYS A 161 -4.66 21.73 2.93
N GLU A 162 -5.50 21.67 3.94
CA GLU A 162 -5.60 22.70 4.98
C GLU A 162 -4.27 22.93 5.71
N ARG A 163 -3.47 21.85 5.88
CA ARG A 163 -2.13 21.91 6.48
C ARG A 163 -1.02 22.29 5.50
N GLY A 164 -1.32 22.49 4.22
CA GLY A 164 -0.32 22.75 3.19
C GLY A 164 0.64 21.59 2.93
N LEU A 165 0.23 20.34 3.20
CA LEU A 165 1.08 19.17 2.95
C LEU A 165 1.22 18.91 1.44
N PRO A 166 2.44 18.75 0.90
CA PRO A 166 2.67 18.61 -0.55
C PRO A 166 2.00 17.38 -1.17
N THR A 167 1.63 16.40 -0.34
CA THR A 167 1.03 15.14 -0.77
C THR A 167 -0.49 15.18 -0.92
N ALA A 168 -1.16 16.31 -0.57
CA ALA A 168 -2.62 16.42 -0.54
C ALA A 168 -3.30 15.98 -1.85
N ASP A 169 -2.80 16.42 -2.99
CA ASP A 169 -3.34 16.11 -4.31
C ASP A 169 -2.55 15.02 -5.05
N GLN A 170 -1.56 14.41 -4.38
CA GLN A 170 -0.69 13.41 -4.98
C GLN A 170 -1.48 12.14 -5.34
N PRO A 171 -1.37 11.61 -6.58
CA PRO A 171 -1.97 10.34 -6.94
C PRO A 171 -1.30 9.19 -6.20
N ALA A 172 -2.01 8.06 -6.07
CA ALA A 172 -1.44 6.85 -5.46
C ALA A 172 -0.18 6.39 -6.22
N GLN A 173 0.91 6.19 -5.50
CA GLN A 173 2.18 5.72 -6.03
C GLN A 173 2.52 4.33 -5.47
N PRO A 174 1.98 3.25 -6.05
CA PRO A 174 2.32 1.91 -5.63
C PRO A 174 3.80 1.60 -5.95
N CYS A 175 4.39 0.64 -5.21
CA CYS A 175 5.78 0.23 -5.38
C CYS A 175 6.09 -0.29 -6.80
N LEU A 176 7.36 -0.29 -7.22
CA LEU A 176 7.81 -0.77 -8.55
C LEU A 176 7.38 -2.21 -8.83
N SER A 177 7.34 -3.07 -7.81
CA SER A 177 6.89 -4.46 -7.97
C SER A 177 5.45 -4.57 -8.51
N SER A 178 4.62 -3.55 -8.36
CA SER A 178 3.27 -3.51 -8.93
C SER A 178 3.25 -3.41 -10.46
N ARG A 179 4.40 -3.16 -11.10
CA ARG A 179 4.56 -3.12 -12.56
C ARG A 179 4.84 -4.51 -13.13
N ILE A 180 5.21 -5.46 -12.28
CA ILE A 180 5.54 -6.84 -12.64
C ILE A 180 4.28 -7.70 -12.44
N PRO A 181 3.83 -8.46 -13.44
CA PRO A 181 2.64 -9.31 -13.33
C PRO A 181 2.79 -10.35 -12.21
N HIS A 182 1.70 -10.64 -11.48
CA HIS A 182 1.72 -11.70 -10.49
C HIS A 182 2.15 -13.04 -11.10
N GLY A 183 2.94 -13.80 -10.36
CA GLY A 183 3.55 -15.05 -10.81
C GLY A 183 4.85 -14.89 -11.62
N THR A 184 5.17 -13.66 -12.06
CA THR A 184 6.49 -13.33 -12.58
C THR A 184 7.40 -12.94 -11.44
N PRO A 185 8.59 -13.56 -11.27
CA PRO A 185 9.49 -13.23 -10.19
C PRO A 185 9.85 -11.73 -10.14
N VAL A 186 9.86 -11.17 -8.95
CA VAL A 186 10.37 -9.82 -8.70
C VAL A 186 11.87 -9.94 -8.50
N THR A 187 12.64 -9.43 -9.43
CA THR A 187 14.12 -9.40 -9.33
C THR A 187 14.63 -7.97 -9.27
N ARG A 188 15.84 -7.79 -8.78
CA ARG A 188 16.51 -6.47 -8.73
C ARG A 188 16.64 -5.87 -10.12
N GLU A 189 16.99 -6.72 -11.11
CA GLU A 189 17.15 -6.32 -12.52
C GLU A 189 15.81 -5.81 -13.09
N ALA A 190 14.73 -6.54 -12.89
CA ALA A 190 13.40 -6.13 -13.35
C ALA A 190 12.93 -4.82 -12.70
N LEU A 191 13.18 -4.64 -11.39
CA LEU A 191 12.85 -3.41 -10.68
C LEU A 191 13.68 -2.23 -11.18
N THR A 192 14.99 -2.42 -11.38
CA THR A 192 15.90 -1.39 -11.91
C THR A 192 15.51 -0.98 -13.33
N LEU A 193 15.17 -1.96 -14.18
CA LEU A 193 14.73 -1.71 -15.54
C LEU A 193 13.45 -0.87 -15.58
N VAL A 194 12.47 -1.24 -14.75
CA VAL A 194 11.20 -0.48 -14.64
C VAL A 194 11.44 0.92 -14.08
N GLU A 195 12.27 1.08 -13.05
CA GLU A 195 12.57 2.39 -12.47
C GLU A 195 13.26 3.32 -13.47
N ASN A 196 14.25 2.81 -14.21
CA ASN A 196 14.93 3.56 -15.25
C ASN A 196 13.95 3.97 -16.37
N ALA A 197 13.07 3.07 -16.78
CA ALA A 197 12.05 3.37 -17.77
C ALA A 197 11.06 4.45 -17.27
N GLU A 198 10.57 4.34 -16.05
CA GLU A 198 9.68 5.35 -15.47
C GLU A 198 10.39 6.71 -15.27
N ARG A 199 11.71 6.71 -15.04
CA ARG A 199 12.51 7.94 -15.00
C ARG A 199 12.59 8.61 -16.39
N VAL A 200 12.82 7.84 -17.45
CA VAL A 200 12.81 8.36 -18.84
C VAL A 200 11.45 8.96 -19.17
N VAL A 201 10.36 8.22 -18.93
CA VAL A 201 9.00 8.70 -19.22
C VAL A 201 8.71 10.01 -18.48
N ARG A 202 9.11 10.11 -17.22
CA ARG A 202 8.97 11.35 -16.43
C ARG A 202 9.81 12.49 -17.00
N GLY A 203 11.04 12.21 -17.45
CA GLY A 203 11.91 13.20 -18.11
C GLY A 203 11.27 13.83 -19.34
N HIS A 204 10.40 13.09 -20.04
CA HIS A 204 9.58 13.60 -21.15
C HIS A 204 8.34 14.42 -20.71
N GLY A 205 8.18 14.67 -19.38
CA GLY A 205 7.14 15.53 -18.82
C GLY A 205 5.80 14.83 -18.52
N PHE A 206 5.73 13.51 -18.60
CA PHE A 206 4.54 12.77 -18.19
C PHE A 206 4.42 12.71 -16.66
N ARG A 207 3.20 12.88 -16.13
CA ARG A 207 2.91 12.93 -14.69
C ARG A 207 2.22 11.68 -14.18
N VAL A 208 1.26 11.16 -14.95
CA VAL A 208 0.46 9.99 -14.58
C VAL A 208 0.74 8.86 -15.55
N PHE A 209 1.59 7.94 -15.16
CA PHE A 209 2.00 6.85 -16.06
C PHE A 209 2.43 5.58 -15.29
N ARG A 210 2.57 4.47 -16.02
CA ARG A 210 3.20 3.22 -15.58
C ARG A 210 3.93 2.57 -16.75
N VAL A 211 5.10 2.04 -16.47
CA VAL A 211 5.79 1.15 -17.39
C VAL A 211 5.66 -0.28 -16.87
N ARG A 212 4.74 -1.06 -17.45
CA ARG A 212 4.52 -2.45 -17.06
C ARG A 212 5.58 -3.35 -17.68
N TYR A 213 6.16 -4.20 -16.87
CA TYR A 213 7.10 -5.23 -17.26
C TYR A 213 6.32 -6.45 -17.80
N LEU A 214 6.56 -6.86 -19.02
CA LEU A 214 5.96 -8.04 -19.64
C LEU A 214 7.08 -9.05 -19.93
N PRO A 215 7.18 -10.15 -19.17
CA PRO A 215 8.21 -11.16 -19.36
C PRO A 215 7.99 -11.91 -20.67
N ILE A 216 9.09 -12.27 -21.34
CA ILE A 216 9.11 -13.18 -22.49
C ILE A 216 10.09 -14.30 -22.14
N SER A 217 9.69 -15.55 -22.36
CA SER A 217 10.54 -16.71 -22.08
C SER A 217 11.76 -16.71 -23.03
N GLY A 218 12.96 -16.70 -22.44
CA GLY A 218 14.21 -16.77 -23.20
C GLY A 218 14.63 -15.48 -23.92
N GLU A 219 13.89 -14.38 -23.76
CA GLU A 219 14.16 -13.11 -24.42
C GLU A 219 14.17 -11.93 -23.44
N HIS A 220 14.59 -10.76 -23.95
CA HIS A 220 14.42 -9.51 -23.23
C HIS A 220 12.92 -9.18 -23.05
N PRO A 221 12.51 -8.61 -21.88
CA PRO A 221 11.11 -8.30 -21.61
C PRO A 221 10.58 -7.23 -22.57
N ARG A 222 9.26 -7.15 -22.69
CA ARG A 222 8.57 -6.00 -23.28
C ARG A 222 8.14 -5.01 -22.22
N ALA A 223 7.99 -3.75 -22.63
CA ALA A 223 7.32 -2.73 -21.84
C ALA A 223 5.90 -2.50 -22.37
N ASN A 224 4.90 -2.37 -21.47
CA ASN A 224 3.62 -1.77 -21.82
C ASN A 224 3.51 -0.40 -21.12
N LEU A 225 3.58 0.66 -21.92
CA LEU A 225 3.53 2.04 -21.45
C LEU A 225 2.08 2.50 -21.35
N GLN A 226 1.67 2.85 -20.15
CA GLN A 226 0.38 3.42 -19.81
C GLN A 226 0.57 4.85 -19.34
N VAL A 227 -0.14 5.82 -19.91
CA VAL A 227 -0.17 7.22 -19.45
C VAL A 227 -1.60 7.65 -19.17
N GLY A 228 -1.78 8.72 -18.42
CA GLY A 228 -3.09 9.29 -18.15
C GLY A 228 -3.84 9.62 -19.45
N SER A 229 -5.15 9.53 -19.45
CA SER A 229 -5.99 9.76 -20.64
C SER A 229 -5.79 11.16 -21.24
N ASP A 230 -5.54 12.14 -20.39
CA ASP A 230 -5.24 13.54 -20.77
C ASP A 230 -3.83 13.71 -21.40
N GLU A 231 -2.93 12.75 -21.18
CA GLU A 231 -1.57 12.78 -21.69
C GLU A 231 -1.37 11.90 -22.94
N MET A 232 -2.39 11.14 -23.39
CA MET A 232 -2.28 10.22 -24.53
C MET A 232 -1.96 10.93 -25.87
N ALA A 233 -2.49 12.12 -26.11
CA ALA A 233 -2.16 12.90 -27.31
C ALA A 233 -0.69 13.30 -27.31
N ALA A 234 -0.16 13.76 -26.18
CA ALA A 234 1.24 14.10 -26.00
C ALA A 234 2.17 12.86 -26.18
N LEU A 235 1.72 11.70 -25.70
CA LEU A 235 2.46 10.44 -25.88
C LEU A 235 2.62 10.10 -27.37
N ARG A 236 1.54 10.19 -28.14
CA ARG A 236 1.60 9.88 -29.61
C ARG A 236 2.60 10.78 -30.32
N LEU A 237 2.66 12.06 -29.98
CA LEU A 237 3.61 13.01 -30.58
C LEU A 237 5.07 12.71 -30.18
N ARG A 238 5.31 12.17 -28.99
CA ARG A 238 6.66 11.90 -28.45
C ARG A 238 7.11 10.47 -28.63
N ALA A 239 6.24 9.58 -29.11
CA ALA A 239 6.52 8.13 -29.22
C ALA A 239 7.76 7.83 -30.07
N SER A 240 8.00 8.58 -31.14
CA SER A 240 9.16 8.41 -32.02
C SER A 240 10.52 8.61 -31.32
N TYR A 241 10.56 9.40 -30.25
CA TYR A 241 11.76 9.61 -29.43
C TYR A 241 11.76 8.69 -28.21
N LEU A 242 10.63 8.60 -27.51
CA LEU A 242 10.51 7.88 -26.25
C LEU A 242 10.70 6.36 -26.41
N ILE A 243 10.12 5.75 -27.45
CA ILE A 243 10.22 4.31 -27.67
C ILE A 243 11.66 3.84 -27.86
N PRO A 244 12.49 4.48 -28.72
CA PRO A 244 13.91 4.12 -28.84
C PRO A 244 14.69 4.22 -27.53
N GLU A 245 14.45 5.26 -26.71
CA GLU A 245 15.10 5.42 -25.42
C GLU A 245 14.74 4.28 -24.47
N LEU A 246 13.45 3.90 -24.39
CA LEU A 246 13.01 2.77 -23.58
C LEU A 246 13.60 1.43 -24.05
N ARG A 247 13.69 1.22 -25.37
CA ARG A 247 14.34 0.02 -25.92
C ARG A 247 15.82 -0.03 -25.60
N ALA A 248 16.51 1.09 -25.63
CA ALA A 248 17.92 1.17 -25.28
C ALA A 248 18.22 0.79 -23.81
N LEU A 249 17.20 0.81 -22.91
CA LEU A 249 17.33 0.32 -21.55
C LEU A 249 17.34 -1.21 -21.44
N GLY A 250 16.91 -1.94 -22.49
CA GLY A 250 16.89 -3.41 -22.50
C GLY A 250 15.51 -4.03 -22.74
N PHE A 251 14.50 -3.27 -23.13
CA PHE A 251 13.23 -3.84 -23.58
C PHE A 251 13.32 -4.25 -25.06
N SER A 252 12.87 -5.46 -25.38
CA SER A 252 12.81 -5.95 -26.78
C SER A 252 11.77 -5.18 -27.60
N GLU A 253 10.66 -4.81 -26.96
CA GLU A 253 9.56 -4.07 -27.57
C GLU A 253 8.90 -3.13 -26.54
N VAL A 254 8.38 -2.01 -27.02
CA VAL A 254 7.59 -1.07 -26.22
C VAL A 254 6.20 -0.92 -26.83
N LEU A 255 5.20 -1.40 -26.13
CA LEU A 255 3.80 -1.27 -26.47
C LEU A 255 3.22 -0.03 -25.81
N ILE A 256 2.33 0.67 -26.48
CA ILE A 256 1.52 1.75 -25.88
C ILE A 256 0.13 1.18 -25.62
N ASP A 257 -0.29 1.23 -24.36
CA ASP A 257 -1.62 0.81 -23.98
C ASP A 257 -2.67 1.79 -24.54
N PRO A 258 -3.55 1.34 -25.45
CA PRO A 258 -4.52 2.22 -26.09
C PRO A 258 -5.56 2.79 -25.11
N GLU A 259 -5.80 2.10 -24.01
CA GLU A 259 -6.73 2.54 -22.95
C GLU A 259 -6.08 3.51 -21.95
N GLY A 260 -4.76 3.65 -21.98
CA GLY A 260 -3.98 4.45 -21.05
C GLY A 260 -3.97 3.89 -19.63
N TYR A 261 -3.52 4.71 -18.69
CA TYR A 261 -3.50 4.33 -17.29
C TYR A 261 -4.88 4.54 -16.66
N LYS A 262 -5.47 3.44 -16.21
CA LYS A 262 -6.65 3.45 -15.35
C LYS A 262 -6.19 3.12 -13.93
N ALA A 263 -6.49 4.00 -12.97
CA ALA A 263 -6.30 3.65 -11.57
C ALA A 263 -7.11 2.37 -11.29
N PRO A 264 -6.54 1.37 -10.58
CA PRO A 264 -7.29 0.17 -10.26
C PRO A 264 -8.60 0.59 -9.56
N PRO A 265 -9.75 0.04 -9.94
CA PRO A 265 -10.96 0.26 -9.20
C PRO A 265 -10.68 -0.18 -7.78
N HIS A 266 -11.05 0.64 -6.80
CA HIS A 266 -11.01 0.21 -5.40
C HIS A 266 -11.73 -1.13 -5.35
N ALA A 267 -11.01 -2.19 -4.96
CA ALA A 267 -11.56 -3.54 -5.00
C ALA A 267 -12.76 -3.58 -4.06
N LYS A 268 -13.96 -3.42 -4.62
CA LYS A 268 -15.19 -3.66 -3.89
C LYS A 268 -15.15 -5.12 -3.50
N VAL A 269 -15.14 -5.40 -2.22
CA VAL A 269 -15.39 -6.73 -1.70
C VAL A 269 -16.78 -7.10 -2.24
N ARG A 270 -16.85 -7.98 -3.24
CA ARG A 270 -18.07 -8.69 -3.55
C ARG A 270 -18.33 -9.59 -2.35
N GLY A 271 -19.17 -9.13 -1.45
CA GLY A 271 -19.76 -9.96 -0.42
C GLY A 271 -20.54 -11.07 -1.14
N LYS A 272 -19.94 -12.22 -1.34
CA LYS A 272 -20.66 -13.46 -1.49
C LYS A 272 -21.27 -13.79 -0.13
N HIS A 273 -22.37 -13.20 0.19
CA HIS A 273 -23.38 -13.85 0.99
C HIS A 273 -24.01 -14.93 0.10
N ASP A 274 -23.30 -16.04 -0.09
CA ASP A 274 -23.94 -17.29 -0.43
C ASP A 274 -24.74 -17.67 0.81
N GLY A 275 -26.04 -17.35 0.77
CA GLY A 275 -27.01 -17.83 1.74
C GLY A 275 -26.99 -19.35 1.74
N MET A 276 -26.27 -19.94 2.71
CA MET A 276 -26.58 -21.29 3.12
C MET A 276 -27.96 -21.28 3.71
N GLY A 277 -28.94 -21.62 2.87
CA GLY A 277 -30.28 -21.96 3.29
C GLY A 277 -30.20 -23.07 4.34
N ILE A 278 -30.52 -22.71 5.56
CA ILE A 278 -30.74 -23.69 6.62
C ILE A 278 -32.00 -24.46 6.20
N GLY A 279 -31.79 -25.59 5.54
CA GLY A 279 -32.84 -26.57 5.25
C GLY A 279 -33.43 -27.05 6.56
N GLY A 280 -34.66 -26.65 6.82
CA GLY A 280 -35.45 -27.10 7.97
C GLY A 280 -35.58 -28.64 7.95
N ALA A 281 -34.86 -29.33 8.79
CA ALA A 281 -35.07 -30.73 9.07
C ALA A 281 -36.36 -30.86 9.87
N ARG A 282 -37.41 -31.36 9.21
CA ARG A 282 -38.65 -31.81 9.86
C ARG A 282 -38.32 -32.99 10.76
N SER A 283 -38.52 -32.80 12.06
CA SER A 283 -38.52 -33.86 13.07
C SER A 283 -39.66 -34.89 12.80
N PRO A 284 -39.41 -36.17 12.75
CA PRO A 284 -40.48 -37.16 12.76
C PRO A 284 -40.98 -37.35 14.20
N ARG A 285 -42.30 -37.14 14.37
CA ARG A 285 -42.98 -37.47 15.62
C ARG A 285 -42.94 -38.98 15.83
N GLY A 286 -42.15 -39.47 16.75
CA GLY A 286 -42.12 -40.83 17.24
C GLY A 286 -43.15 -41.04 18.34
N HIS A 287 -44.07 -41.99 18.10
CA HIS A 287 -45.08 -42.50 19.03
C HIS A 287 -44.39 -43.10 20.27
N VAL A 288 -44.75 -42.56 21.43
CA VAL A 288 -44.42 -43.17 22.72
C VAL A 288 -45.46 -44.26 23.00
N ARG A 289 -45.05 -45.50 22.89
CA ARG A 289 -45.76 -46.65 23.54
C ARG A 289 -45.28 -46.77 24.97
N ARG A 290 -46.26 -46.56 25.89
CA ARG A 290 -46.09 -46.98 27.28
C ARG A 290 -46.11 -48.50 27.33
N GLN A 291 -45.12 -49.12 27.95
CA GLN A 291 -45.23 -50.44 28.54
C GLN A 291 -44.81 -50.37 30.01
N ASN A 292 -45.78 -50.67 30.88
CA ASN A 292 -45.63 -51.03 32.26
C ASN A 292 -44.99 -52.44 32.34
N CYS A 293 -44.12 -52.65 33.34
CA CYS A 293 -43.97 -53.83 34.16
C CYS A 293 -42.82 -53.56 35.14
N SER A 294 -43.06 -53.37 36.39
CA SER A 294 -43.22 -54.27 37.56
C SER A 294 -41.99 -55.18 37.80
N SER A 295 -41.45 -54.96 39.00
CA SER A 295 -40.88 -55.94 39.93
C SER A 295 -39.56 -56.64 39.55
N SER A 296 -38.53 -56.37 40.23
CA SER A 296 -37.95 -57.08 41.42
C SER A 296 -36.65 -56.38 41.81
#